data_fe977adab08aa4ba37cc6ab23444cfc2
#
_entry.id   fe977adab08aa4ba37cc6ab23444cfc2
#
_cell.length_a   1.000
_cell.length_b   1.000
_cell.length_c   1.000
_cell.angle_alpha   90.00
_cell.angle_beta   90.00
_cell.angle_gamma   90.00
#
_symmetry.space_group_name_H-M   'P 1'
#
loop_
_entity.id
_entity.type
_entity.pdbx_description
1 polymer ?
#
loop_
_entity_poly.entity_id
_entity_poly.type
_entity_poly.pdbx_seq_one_letter_code
_entity_poly.pdbx_strand_id
1 'polypeptide(L)'
;KGAGKALILDMGMPQTLKELGVAWYKGAARQSFFDVATSTDGNAFRPLIDKRSSDGLTTAIERYDFDDTLARYIRLTGYGNQQNTWNSVVEIQPYGCGFGEIASTGDGTETARVRGVSAYGLKLGVPPSENFDLTRWKITIPVDRDGDGRADELSEPDLAAGGQDDAMFYTDPVTGGMVFRSTPAAAATTPNSSYARVELRGMLRAGDDSIPTRTSSGRSGANNWVFSSAPAEAQANAGGVDGTLRATLAVNQVSRMGERGQVGRVVIGQIHGRADEPLRLCYRKLPTNKFGSIYYAREIAGGDDIYVEMIGSRSGEAENPADGIALDEVFSYEIAVTGNEVDGVVHPILTVKIIRDDGTEVVAPPLDMIDSGYSTADEFMFFKAGAYSQNNTSTWAERDVDQVTFFALEAMHN
;
A
#
# COMPACT_ATOMS: atom_id res chain seq x y z
N LYS A 1 -32.50 -5.80 9.44
CA LYS A 1 -33.95 -5.95 9.48
C LYS A 1 -34.61 -4.66 9.02
N GLY A 2 -35.56 -4.74 8.08
CA GLY A 2 -36.33 -3.63 7.53
C GLY A 2 -35.98 -3.30 6.08
N ALA A 3 -36.97 -2.79 5.34
CA ALA A 3 -36.81 -2.34 3.96
C ALA A 3 -35.84 -1.14 3.88
N GLY A 4 -35.09 -1.04 2.78
CA GLY A 4 -34.15 0.05 2.56
C GLY A 4 -32.82 -0.07 3.33
N LYS A 5 -32.55 -1.20 3.98
CA LYS A 5 -31.24 -1.46 4.59
C LYS A 5 -30.25 -1.97 3.54
N ALA A 6 -29.08 -1.36 3.51
CA ALA A 6 -28.06 -1.68 2.55
C ALA A 6 -26.85 -2.39 3.18
N LEU A 7 -26.24 -3.24 2.39
CA LEU A 7 -24.88 -3.75 2.52
C LEU A 7 -24.01 -3.04 1.50
N ILE A 8 -22.83 -2.62 1.87
CA ILE A 8 -21.83 -2.08 0.96
C ILE A 8 -20.66 -3.04 0.93
N LEU A 9 -20.33 -3.53 -0.26
CA LEU A 9 -19.11 -4.29 -0.55
C LEU A 9 -18.09 -3.32 -1.12
N ASP A 10 -16.92 -3.23 -0.51
CA ASP A 10 -15.74 -2.54 -1.05
C ASP A 10 -14.85 -3.59 -1.73
N MET A 11 -14.63 -3.45 -3.03
CA MET A 11 -13.78 -4.34 -3.82
C MET A 11 -12.29 -3.95 -3.74
N GLY A 12 -11.98 -2.95 -2.92
CA GLY A 12 -10.61 -2.47 -2.69
C GLY A 12 -10.11 -1.47 -3.73
N MET A 13 -10.50 -1.63 -4.98
CA MET A 13 -10.14 -0.74 -6.10
C MET A 13 -11.26 -0.69 -7.13
N PRO A 14 -11.33 0.36 -7.96
CA PRO A 14 -12.24 0.38 -9.09
C PRO A 14 -11.91 -0.75 -10.08
N GLN A 15 -12.91 -1.55 -10.42
CA GLN A 15 -12.83 -2.66 -11.37
C GLN A 15 -14.01 -2.61 -12.33
N THR A 16 -13.85 -3.14 -13.53
CA THR A 16 -14.97 -3.29 -14.45
C THR A 16 -15.84 -4.46 -13.99
N LEU A 17 -16.98 -4.12 -13.42
CA LEU A 17 -18.01 -5.05 -12.99
C LEU A 17 -18.92 -5.39 -14.18
N LYS A 18 -19.11 -6.69 -14.45
CA LYS A 18 -19.96 -7.20 -15.55
C LYS A 18 -21.22 -7.86 -15.06
N GLU A 19 -21.09 -8.64 -13.99
CA GLU A 19 -22.18 -9.35 -13.36
C GLU A 19 -22.06 -9.28 -11.83
N LEU A 20 -23.16 -9.41 -11.14
CA LEU A 20 -23.21 -9.60 -9.70
C LEU A 20 -23.88 -10.91 -9.36
N GLY A 21 -23.17 -11.79 -8.67
CA GLY A 21 -23.72 -13.02 -8.10
C GLY A 21 -24.21 -12.77 -6.67
N VAL A 22 -25.40 -13.26 -6.35
CA VAL A 22 -25.95 -13.21 -4.99
C VAL A 22 -26.55 -14.55 -4.61
N ALA A 23 -26.11 -15.13 -3.51
CA ALA A 23 -26.78 -16.27 -2.89
C ALA A 23 -27.70 -15.80 -1.78
N TRP A 24 -28.98 -16.18 -1.88
CA TRP A 24 -30.02 -15.75 -0.97
C TRP A 24 -30.35 -16.84 0.06
N TYR A 25 -30.48 -16.44 1.34
CA TYR A 25 -30.93 -17.37 2.38
C TYR A 25 -32.35 -17.86 2.10
N LYS A 26 -32.51 -19.18 2.01
CA LYS A 26 -33.75 -19.82 1.56
C LYS A 26 -34.21 -19.37 0.15
N GLY A 27 -33.25 -19.10 -0.74
CA GLY A 27 -33.52 -18.63 -2.09
C GLY A 27 -34.38 -19.57 -2.95
N ALA A 28 -34.37 -20.89 -2.68
CA ALA A 28 -35.27 -21.85 -3.33
C ALA A 28 -36.70 -21.89 -2.77
N ALA A 29 -37.02 -21.08 -1.75
CA ALA A 29 -38.32 -21.11 -1.08
C ALA A 29 -39.03 -19.75 -1.05
N ARG A 30 -38.36 -18.68 -1.48
CA ARG A 30 -38.88 -17.31 -1.48
C ARG A 30 -38.03 -16.37 -2.31
N GLN A 31 -38.66 -15.39 -2.90
CA GLN A 31 -37.97 -14.29 -3.57
C GLN A 31 -37.53 -13.22 -2.58
N SER A 32 -36.35 -12.66 -2.77
CA SER A 32 -35.84 -11.47 -2.10
C SER A 32 -35.93 -10.26 -3.02
N PHE A 33 -36.24 -9.06 -2.49
CA PHE A 33 -36.40 -7.82 -3.25
C PHE A 33 -35.24 -6.89 -2.95
N PHE A 34 -34.64 -6.32 -4.01
CA PHE A 34 -33.42 -5.54 -3.85
C PHE A 34 -33.15 -4.57 -4.99
N ASP A 35 -32.29 -3.60 -4.71
CA ASP A 35 -31.63 -2.73 -5.68
C ASP A 35 -30.11 -2.89 -5.56
N VAL A 36 -29.39 -2.59 -6.65
CA VAL A 36 -27.93 -2.48 -6.64
C VAL A 36 -27.54 -1.10 -7.17
N ALA A 37 -26.60 -0.48 -6.50
CA ALA A 37 -25.97 0.75 -6.94
C ALA A 37 -24.45 0.63 -6.79
N THR A 38 -23.69 1.31 -7.63
CA THR A 38 -22.24 1.28 -7.65
C THR A 38 -21.65 2.66 -7.42
N SER A 39 -20.42 2.69 -6.93
CA SER A 39 -19.65 3.92 -6.74
C SER A 39 -18.16 3.64 -6.94
N THR A 40 -17.42 4.62 -7.39
CA THR A 40 -15.95 4.59 -7.44
C THR A 40 -15.31 5.22 -6.20
N ASP A 41 -16.04 6.08 -5.48
CA ASP A 41 -15.54 6.89 -4.36
C ASP A 41 -16.19 6.55 -3.00
N GLY A 42 -17.20 5.66 -2.99
CA GLY A 42 -17.96 5.31 -1.79
C GLY A 42 -18.98 6.35 -1.30
N ASN A 43 -19.05 7.52 -1.95
CA ASN A 43 -19.94 8.62 -1.58
C ASN A 43 -21.10 8.78 -2.59
N ALA A 44 -20.79 8.92 -3.86
CA ALA A 44 -21.78 9.08 -4.94
C ALA A 44 -22.11 7.70 -5.53
N PHE A 45 -23.29 7.17 -5.18
CA PHE A 45 -23.78 5.90 -5.72
C PHE A 45 -24.72 6.12 -6.90
N ARG A 46 -24.44 5.44 -8.03
CA ARG A 46 -25.28 5.41 -9.21
C ARG A 46 -26.09 4.12 -9.25
N PRO A 47 -27.41 4.17 -9.49
CA PRO A 47 -28.21 2.97 -9.66
C PRO A 47 -27.68 2.09 -10.80
N LEU A 48 -27.64 0.78 -10.58
CA LEU A 48 -27.23 -0.22 -11.55
C LEU A 48 -28.36 -1.22 -11.83
N ILE A 49 -29.00 -1.70 -10.76
CA ILE A 49 -30.19 -2.57 -10.83
C ILE A 49 -31.25 -1.92 -9.93
N ASP A 50 -32.45 -1.70 -10.46
CA ASP A 50 -33.57 -1.11 -9.75
C ASP A 50 -34.74 -2.10 -9.66
N LYS A 51 -35.35 -2.20 -8.48
CA LYS A 51 -36.56 -2.99 -8.21
C LYS A 51 -36.51 -4.43 -8.71
N ARG A 52 -35.43 -5.14 -8.41
CA ARG A 52 -35.22 -6.54 -8.80
C ARG A 52 -35.70 -7.50 -7.72
N SER A 53 -36.10 -8.68 -8.15
CA SER A 53 -36.33 -9.83 -7.28
C SER A 53 -35.41 -10.99 -7.67
N SER A 54 -35.04 -11.83 -6.69
CA SER A 54 -34.45 -13.13 -6.95
C SER A 54 -35.49 -14.07 -7.59
N ASP A 55 -35.05 -15.15 -8.23
CA ASP A 55 -35.95 -16.10 -8.90
C ASP A 55 -36.79 -16.94 -7.93
N GLY A 56 -36.32 -17.11 -6.68
CA GLY A 56 -37.00 -17.92 -5.67
C GLY A 56 -36.86 -19.42 -5.88
N LEU A 57 -35.97 -19.88 -6.77
CA LEU A 57 -35.87 -21.27 -7.23
C LEU A 57 -34.57 -21.96 -6.82
N THR A 58 -33.54 -21.22 -6.39
CA THR A 58 -32.23 -21.77 -6.06
C THR A 58 -31.65 -21.23 -4.76
N THR A 59 -30.83 -22.03 -4.08
CA THR A 59 -29.95 -21.59 -2.99
C THR A 59 -28.53 -21.32 -3.46
N ALA A 60 -28.22 -21.63 -4.72
CA ALA A 60 -26.96 -21.30 -5.35
C ALA A 60 -26.89 -19.80 -5.70
N ILE A 61 -25.73 -19.35 -6.17
CA ILE A 61 -25.54 -17.99 -6.62
C ILE A 61 -26.39 -17.73 -7.88
N GLU A 62 -27.31 -16.78 -7.80
CA GLU A 62 -27.99 -16.19 -8.94
C GLU A 62 -27.12 -15.09 -9.52
N ARG A 63 -26.96 -15.06 -10.84
CA ARG A 63 -26.19 -14.03 -11.55
C ARG A 63 -27.12 -12.99 -12.16
N TYR A 64 -26.74 -11.73 -11.98
CA TYR A 64 -27.41 -10.56 -12.50
C TYR A 64 -26.46 -9.83 -13.44
N ASP A 65 -26.76 -9.90 -14.72
CA ASP A 65 -26.03 -9.24 -15.80
C ASP A 65 -26.50 -7.79 -15.97
N PHE A 66 -25.60 -6.89 -16.33
CA PHE A 66 -25.84 -5.47 -16.61
C PHE A 66 -24.72 -4.91 -17.48
N ASP A 67 -24.88 -3.68 -17.97
CA ASP A 67 -23.84 -3.00 -18.74
C ASP A 67 -22.55 -2.86 -17.93
N ASP A 68 -21.43 -3.19 -18.57
CA ASP A 68 -20.09 -3.13 -17.97
C ASP A 68 -19.87 -1.77 -17.29
N THR A 69 -19.60 -1.77 -16.00
CA THR A 69 -19.50 -0.54 -15.21
C THR A 69 -18.26 -0.52 -14.33
N LEU A 70 -17.55 0.62 -14.28
CA LEU A 70 -16.44 0.83 -13.38
C LEU A 70 -16.97 1.08 -11.97
N ALA A 71 -16.57 0.23 -11.01
CA ALA A 71 -16.99 0.35 -9.62
C ALA A 71 -15.91 -0.14 -8.66
N ARG A 72 -15.77 0.52 -7.51
CA ARG A 72 -15.07 0.03 -6.34
C ARG A 72 -16.04 -0.45 -5.25
N TYR A 73 -17.17 0.24 -5.13
CA TYR A 73 -18.18 -0.05 -4.12
C TYR A 73 -19.45 -0.55 -4.78
N ILE A 74 -20.00 -1.63 -4.25
CA ILE A 74 -21.31 -2.17 -4.63
C ILE A 74 -22.22 -2.04 -3.42
N ARG A 75 -23.31 -1.31 -3.56
CA ARG A 75 -24.35 -1.18 -2.53
C ARG A 75 -25.56 -2.00 -2.91
N LEU A 76 -25.82 -3.08 -2.18
CA LEU A 76 -27.02 -3.88 -2.29
C LEU A 76 -28.01 -3.42 -1.23
N THR A 77 -29.13 -2.86 -1.64
CA THR A 77 -30.21 -2.39 -0.79
C THR A 77 -31.35 -3.41 -0.81
N GLY A 78 -31.69 -3.97 0.33
CA GLY A 78 -32.73 -4.98 0.44
C GLY A 78 -34.06 -4.41 0.94
N TYR A 79 -35.17 -4.92 0.37
CA TYR A 79 -36.53 -4.52 0.71
C TYR A 79 -37.35 -5.68 1.33
N GLY A 80 -36.65 -6.68 1.84
CA GLY A 80 -37.28 -7.88 2.42
C GLY A 80 -37.45 -8.99 1.40
N ASN A 81 -38.41 -9.86 1.65
CA ASN A 81 -38.74 -11.02 0.83
C ASN A 81 -40.24 -11.29 0.89
N GLN A 82 -40.73 -12.25 0.11
CA GLN A 82 -42.17 -12.59 0.04
C GLN A 82 -42.81 -12.92 1.41
N GLN A 83 -42.02 -13.31 2.42
CA GLN A 83 -42.55 -13.75 3.71
C GLN A 83 -42.41 -12.70 4.82
N ASN A 84 -41.42 -11.82 4.74
CA ASN A 84 -41.14 -10.85 5.80
C ASN A 84 -40.13 -9.74 5.31
N THR A 85 -39.83 -8.79 6.19
CA THR A 85 -38.96 -7.65 5.92
C THR A 85 -37.47 -7.91 6.19
N TRP A 86 -37.04 -9.17 6.34
CA TRP A 86 -35.63 -9.50 6.53
C TRP A 86 -34.88 -9.54 5.20
N ASN A 87 -33.73 -8.90 5.17
CA ASN A 87 -32.78 -8.99 4.07
C ASN A 87 -31.71 -10.01 4.47
N SER A 88 -31.74 -11.17 3.84
CA SER A 88 -30.88 -12.30 4.22
C SER A 88 -30.06 -12.74 3.02
N VAL A 89 -28.86 -12.21 2.92
CA VAL A 89 -27.86 -12.56 1.93
C VAL A 89 -26.90 -13.57 2.53
N VAL A 90 -26.55 -14.61 1.79
CA VAL A 90 -25.58 -15.63 2.17
C VAL A 90 -24.22 -15.27 1.62
N GLU A 91 -24.20 -14.86 0.34
CA GLU A 91 -22.95 -14.54 -0.36
C GLU A 91 -23.23 -13.47 -1.42
N ILE A 92 -22.23 -12.60 -1.66
CA ILE A 92 -22.19 -11.65 -2.80
C ILE A 92 -20.86 -11.87 -3.49
N GLN A 93 -20.92 -12.10 -4.81
CA GLN A 93 -19.75 -12.34 -5.62
C GLN A 93 -19.78 -11.42 -6.85
N PRO A 94 -18.95 -10.38 -6.91
CA PRO A 94 -18.79 -9.59 -8.13
C PRO A 94 -18.02 -10.38 -9.20
N TYR A 95 -18.45 -10.23 -10.46
CA TYR A 95 -17.75 -10.79 -11.62
C TYR A 95 -17.41 -9.66 -12.60
N GLY A 96 -16.22 -9.69 -13.14
CA GLY A 96 -15.75 -8.71 -14.09
C GLY A 96 -14.34 -9.01 -14.56
N CYS A 97 -13.85 -8.25 -15.52
CA CYS A 97 -12.46 -8.29 -15.90
C CYS A 97 -11.71 -7.31 -14.99
N GLY A 98 -10.78 -7.79 -14.21
CA GLY A 98 -9.69 -6.94 -13.74
C GLY A 98 -8.98 -6.41 -14.97
N PHE A 99 -8.97 -5.07 -15.17
CA PHE A 99 -8.33 -4.43 -16.33
C PHE A 99 -9.04 -4.61 -17.68
N GLY A 100 -10.33 -4.37 -17.77
CA GLY A 100 -11.06 -4.38 -19.04
C GLY A 100 -11.22 -2.99 -19.64
N GLU A 101 -11.11 -2.88 -20.96
CA GLU A 101 -11.43 -1.69 -21.74
C GLU A 101 -12.81 -1.13 -21.38
N ILE A 102 -12.89 0.18 -21.14
CA ILE A 102 -14.17 0.87 -20.95
C ILE A 102 -14.90 0.85 -22.31
N ALA A 103 -15.94 0.06 -22.43
CA ALA A 103 -16.82 0.13 -23.59
C ALA A 103 -17.47 1.51 -23.64
N SER A 104 -17.26 2.25 -24.74
CA SER A 104 -17.89 3.53 -24.99
C SER A 104 -19.36 3.33 -25.29
N THR A 105 -20.26 3.68 -24.37
CA THR A 105 -21.66 3.90 -24.72
C THR A 105 -21.76 5.18 -25.52
N GLY A 106 -22.18 5.07 -26.79
CA GLY A 106 -22.33 6.18 -27.70
C GLY A 106 -23.46 7.12 -27.28
N ASP A 107 -23.09 8.28 -26.82
CA ASP A 107 -23.83 9.52 -26.88
C ASP A 107 -22.81 10.64 -27.14
N GLY A 108 -23.02 11.33 -28.24
CA GLY A 108 -22.07 12.22 -28.93
C GLY A 108 -21.78 13.55 -28.24
N THR A 109 -21.27 13.53 -27.00
CA THR A 109 -20.53 14.64 -26.42
C THR A 109 -19.18 14.12 -25.89
N GLU A 110 -18.29 13.91 -26.84
CA GLU A 110 -16.90 13.56 -26.61
C GLU A 110 -16.15 14.78 -26.02
N THR A 111 -16.09 14.90 -24.68
CA THR A 111 -14.90 15.46 -24.07
C THR A 111 -13.84 14.38 -24.19
N ALA A 112 -12.94 14.55 -25.15
CA ALA A 112 -11.83 13.66 -25.40
C ALA A 112 -11.03 13.44 -24.10
N ARG A 113 -11.30 12.35 -23.38
CA ARG A 113 -10.35 11.77 -22.45
C ARG A 113 -9.19 11.29 -23.31
N VAL A 114 -8.11 12.01 -23.28
CA VAL A 114 -6.86 11.62 -23.92
C VAL A 114 -6.53 10.23 -23.37
N ARG A 115 -6.66 9.20 -24.22
CA ARG A 115 -6.33 7.82 -23.86
C ARG A 115 -4.88 7.80 -23.36
N GLY A 116 -4.65 7.33 -22.14
CA GLY A 116 -3.34 7.10 -21.60
C GLY A 116 -2.76 8.20 -20.70
N VAL A 117 -3.55 9.14 -20.18
CA VAL A 117 -3.07 10.15 -19.21
C VAL A 117 -3.88 10.06 -17.93
N SER A 118 -3.19 9.84 -16.81
CA SER A 118 -3.77 9.89 -15.47
C SER A 118 -3.85 11.33 -14.94
N ALA A 119 -4.58 11.53 -13.82
CA ALA A 119 -4.61 12.82 -13.12
C ALA A 119 -3.23 13.27 -12.61
N TYR A 120 -2.28 12.34 -12.47
CA TYR A 120 -0.90 12.58 -12.01
C TYR A 120 0.10 12.67 -13.17
N GLY A 121 -0.34 12.69 -14.43
CA GLY A 121 0.53 12.70 -15.60
C GLY A 121 1.25 11.37 -15.87
N LEU A 122 0.87 10.30 -15.18
CA LEU A 122 1.46 8.97 -15.33
C LEU A 122 0.79 8.23 -16.49
N LYS A 123 1.54 7.37 -17.18
CA LYS A 123 1.03 6.52 -18.27
C LYS A 123 0.17 5.40 -17.69
N LEU A 124 -0.94 5.08 -18.35
CA LEU A 124 -1.81 3.95 -18.03
C LEU A 124 -1.43 2.72 -18.87
N GLY A 125 -1.63 1.52 -18.32
CA GLY A 125 -1.45 0.27 -19.05
C GLY A 125 -0.02 -0.08 -19.42
N VAL A 126 0.95 0.50 -18.74
CA VAL A 126 2.40 0.23 -18.88
C VAL A 126 2.94 -0.35 -17.57
N PRO A 127 4.07 -1.06 -17.55
CA PRO A 127 4.69 -1.50 -16.31
C PRO A 127 5.15 -0.30 -15.46
N PRO A 128 5.29 -0.48 -14.12
CA PRO A 128 5.70 0.59 -13.20
C PRO A 128 6.99 1.32 -13.61
N SER A 129 7.96 0.60 -14.19
CA SER A 129 9.24 1.17 -14.63
C SER A 129 9.13 2.18 -15.79
N GLU A 130 8.03 2.26 -16.49
CA GLU A 130 7.79 3.32 -17.48
C GLU A 130 7.30 4.64 -16.88
N ASN A 131 6.85 4.61 -15.63
CA ASN A 131 6.40 5.77 -14.86
C ASN A 131 7.41 6.19 -13.78
N PHE A 132 8.25 5.27 -13.32
CA PHE A 132 9.18 5.47 -12.20
C PHE A 132 10.58 4.98 -12.60
N ASP A 133 11.62 5.70 -12.21
CA ASP A 133 12.98 5.20 -12.33
C ASP A 133 13.25 4.11 -11.29
N LEU A 134 13.15 2.86 -11.72
CA LEU A 134 13.36 1.68 -10.88
C LEU A 134 14.75 1.05 -11.11
N THR A 135 15.65 1.69 -11.85
CA THR A 135 16.99 1.17 -12.15
C THR A 135 17.87 0.98 -10.90
N ARG A 136 17.55 1.68 -9.82
CA ARG A 136 18.22 1.58 -8.52
C ARG A 136 17.37 0.93 -7.44
N TRP A 137 16.45 0.06 -7.83
CA TRP A 137 15.57 -0.63 -6.91
C TRP A 137 15.45 -2.11 -7.25
N LYS A 138 15.37 -2.95 -6.24
CA LYS A 138 14.79 -4.29 -6.34
C LYS A 138 13.53 -4.36 -5.51
N ILE A 139 12.65 -5.33 -5.75
CA ILE A 139 11.42 -5.51 -4.99
C ILE A 139 11.31 -6.93 -4.44
N THR A 140 10.74 -7.06 -3.25
CA THR A 140 10.25 -8.32 -2.71
C THR A 140 8.78 -8.48 -3.09
N ILE A 141 8.44 -9.61 -3.72
CA ILE A 141 7.07 -10.04 -4.02
C ILE A 141 6.74 -11.20 -3.08
N PRO A 142 5.70 -11.11 -2.23
CA PRO A 142 5.48 -12.06 -1.14
C PRO A 142 4.79 -13.35 -1.62
N VAL A 143 5.34 -13.98 -2.63
CA VAL A 143 5.03 -15.31 -3.14
C VAL A 143 6.32 -16.15 -3.12
N ASP A 144 6.18 -17.44 -3.06
CA ASP A 144 7.28 -18.40 -3.09
C ASP A 144 6.99 -19.38 -4.23
N ARG A 145 7.36 -18.98 -5.46
CA ARG A 145 7.06 -19.78 -6.69
C ARG A 145 8.04 -20.91 -6.90
N ASP A 146 9.27 -20.74 -6.41
CA ASP A 146 10.33 -21.74 -6.55
C ASP A 146 10.37 -22.73 -5.37
N GLY A 147 9.63 -22.48 -4.29
CA GLY A 147 9.49 -23.36 -3.14
C GLY A 147 10.70 -23.37 -2.21
N ASP A 148 11.52 -22.31 -2.21
CA ASP A 148 12.71 -22.19 -1.36
C ASP A 148 12.40 -21.72 0.07
N GLY A 149 11.12 -21.44 0.38
CA GLY A 149 10.63 -20.95 1.67
C GLY A 149 10.83 -19.47 1.90
N ARG A 150 11.07 -18.69 0.83
CA ARG A 150 11.24 -17.23 0.86
C ARG A 150 10.32 -16.56 -0.14
N ALA A 151 10.11 -15.27 0.06
CA ALA A 151 9.45 -14.46 -0.94
C ALA A 151 10.35 -14.22 -2.15
N ASP A 152 9.78 -14.28 -3.35
CA ASP A 152 10.46 -13.97 -4.60
C ASP A 152 10.95 -12.53 -4.64
N GLU A 153 11.98 -12.27 -5.44
CA GLU A 153 12.49 -10.91 -5.67
C GLU A 153 12.58 -10.63 -7.19
N LEU A 154 12.26 -9.41 -7.60
CA LEU A 154 12.62 -8.87 -8.90
C LEU A 154 13.83 -7.96 -8.72
N SER A 155 14.91 -8.24 -9.45
CA SER A 155 16.15 -7.48 -9.41
C SER A 155 16.01 -6.12 -10.13
N GLU A 156 17.05 -5.27 -10.05
CA GLU A 156 17.11 -3.99 -10.76
C GLU A 156 16.94 -4.16 -12.29
N PRO A 157 17.65 -5.12 -12.96
CA PRO A 157 17.41 -5.40 -14.35
C PRO A 157 16.01 -5.91 -14.68
N ASP A 158 15.42 -6.76 -13.81
CA ASP A 158 14.05 -7.27 -14.00
C ASP A 158 13.03 -6.12 -13.96
N LEU A 159 13.14 -5.23 -12.98
CA LEU A 159 12.28 -4.06 -12.86
C LEU A 159 12.45 -3.11 -14.05
N ALA A 160 13.70 -2.81 -14.45
CA ALA A 160 13.99 -1.96 -15.60
C ALA A 160 13.44 -2.55 -16.92
N ALA A 161 13.37 -3.87 -17.02
CA ALA A 161 12.77 -4.59 -18.16
C ALA A 161 11.23 -4.67 -18.12
N GLY A 162 10.58 -4.04 -17.14
CA GLY A 162 9.13 -4.05 -17.00
C GLY A 162 8.57 -5.15 -16.07
N GLY A 163 9.43 -5.71 -15.20
CA GLY A 163 9.02 -6.71 -14.22
C GLY A 163 7.91 -6.18 -13.31
N GLN A 164 6.85 -6.96 -13.18
CA GLN A 164 5.68 -6.66 -12.34
C GLN A 164 5.01 -7.96 -11.88
N ASP A 165 4.06 -7.83 -10.99
CA ASP A 165 3.14 -8.89 -10.57
C ASP A 165 1.72 -8.33 -10.59
N ASP A 166 0.84 -8.91 -11.42
CA ASP A 166 -0.50 -8.38 -11.69
C ASP A 166 -1.44 -8.34 -10.47
N ALA A 167 -1.07 -9.02 -9.38
CA ALA A 167 -1.84 -9.04 -8.14
C ALA A 167 -1.23 -8.19 -7.03
N MET A 168 0.09 -7.98 -7.03
CA MET A 168 0.82 -7.44 -5.88
C MET A 168 1.66 -6.21 -6.20
N PHE A 169 2.23 -6.10 -7.41
CA PHE A 169 3.07 -4.99 -7.83
C PHE A 169 2.81 -4.65 -9.30
N TYR A 170 2.05 -3.60 -9.57
CA TYR A 170 1.59 -3.25 -10.90
C TYR A 170 1.26 -1.76 -11.02
N THR A 171 1.00 -1.30 -12.25
CA THR A 171 0.51 0.05 -12.50
C THR A 171 -1.02 0.10 -12.33
N ASP A 172 -1.51 0.98 -11.50
CA ASP A 172 -2.95 1.20 -11.33
C ASP A 172 -3.59 1.63 -12.66
N PRO A 173 -4.61 0.93 -13.14
CA PRO A 173 -5.18 1.18 -14.46
C PRO A 173 -5.95 2.49 -14.57
N VAL A 174 -6.27 3.13 -13.45
CA VAL A 174 -7.05 4.39 -13.39
C VAL A 174 -6.16 5.58 -13.15
N THR A 175 -5.21 5.44 -12.23
CA THR A 175 -4.37 6.56 -11.78
C THR A 175 -2.97 6.55 -12.37
N GLY A 176 -2.51 5.42 -12.93
CA GLY A 176 -1.14 5.24 -13.41
C GLY A 176 -0.12 5.06 -12.28
N GLY A 177 -0.56 5.12 -11.04
CA GLY A 177 0.29 4.98 -9.86
C GLY A 177 0.86 3.57 -9.70
N MET A 178 1.99 3.45 -9.02
CA MET A 178 2.66 2.19 -8.71
C MET A 178 2.02 1.57 -7.46
N VAL A 179 1.34 0.44 -7.62
CA VAL A 179 0.62 -0.27 -6.56
C VAL A 179 1.51 -1.28 -5.87
N PHE A 180 1.47 -1.27 -4.55
CA PHE A 180 2.03 -2.27 -3.65
C PHE A 180 0.88 -2.89 -2.85
N ARG A 181 0.67 -4.19 -3.00
CA ARG A 181 -0.47 -4.89 -2.39
C ARG A 181 -0.02 -6.21 -1.77
N SER A 182 -0.28 -6.39 -0.49
CA SER A 182 0.08 -7.58 0.29
C SER A 182 -1.10 -8.06 1.13
N THR A 183 -1.07 -9.34 1.50
CA THR A 183 -1.99 -9.92 2.47
C THR A 183 -1.20 -10.43 3.69
N PRO A 184 -1.80 -10.49 4.89
CA PRO A 184 -1.15 -11.07 6.07
C PRO A 184 -0.70 -12.53 5.92
N ALA A 185 -1.34 -13.28 5.01
CA ALA A 185 -1.00 -14.69 4.73
C ALA A 185 0.12 -14.87 3.71
N ALA A 186 0.54 -13.79 3.05
CA ALA A 186 1.55 -13.87 2.00
C ALA A 186 2.93 -14.30 2.55
N ALA A 187 3.79 -14.83 1.67
CA ALA A 187 5.10 -15.34 2.04
C ALA A 187 5.97 -14.26 2.72
N ALA A 188 6.65 -14.62 3.79
CA ALA A 188 7.60 -13.76 4.46
C ALA A 188 8.91 -13.68 3.66
N THR A 189 9.59 -12.53 3.71
CA THR A 189 10.85 -12.30 2.96
C THR A 189 11.96 -13.30 3.33
N THR A 190 12.00 -13.70 4.60
CA THR A 190 12.94 -14.70 5.12
C THR A 190 12.27 -15.48 6.24
N PRO A 191 12.79 -16.66 6.64
CA PRO A 191 12.26 -17.42 7.78
C PRO A 191 12.22 -16.64 9.11
N ASN A 192 13.01 -15.57 9.22
CA ASN A 192 13.06 -14.72 10.41
C ASN A 192 12.17 -13.47 10.30
N SER A 193 11.49 -13.27 9.18
CA SER A 193 10.55 -12.15 8.99
C SER A 193 9.18 -12.50 9.54
N SER A 194 8.60 -11.63 10.36
CA SER A 194 7.30 -11.86 10.99
C SER A 194 6.12 -11.45 10.10
N TYR A 195 6.35 -10.61 9.10
CA TYR A 195 5.30 -9.98 8.31
C TYR A 195 5.61 -9.98 6.82
N ALA A 196 4.56 -10.14 6.01
CA ALA A 196 4.63 -10.06 4.57
C ALA A 196 4.84 -8.62 4.08
N ARG A 197 5.49 -8.46 2.93
CA ARG A 197 5.72 -7.15 2.32
C ARG A 197 5.76 -7.20 0.80
N VAL A 198 5.26 -6.18 0.18
CA VAL A 198 5.60 -5.77 -1.20
C VAL A 198 6.34 -4.46 -1.08
N GLU A 199 7.65 -4.49 -1.22
CA GLU A 199 8.47 -3.36 -0.81
C GLU A 199 9.74 -3.26 -1.65
N LEU A 200 9.96 -2.09 -2.23
CA LEU A 200 11.20 -1.73 -2.90
C LEU A 200 12.34 -1.60 -1.88
N ARG A 201 13.53 -1.97 -2.32
CA ARG A 201 14.80 -1.80 -1.60
C ARG A 201 15.79 -1.07 -2.51
N GLY A 202 16.35 0.04 -2.04
CA GLY A 202 17.35 0.83 -2.74
C GLY A 202 18.62 0.03 -3.05
N MET A 203 19.11 0.13 -4.29
CA MET A 203 20.24 -0.59 -4.85
C MET A 203 21.14 0.41 -5.57
N LEU A 204 22.14 0.97 -4.88
CA LEU A 204 22.99 2.01 -5.45
C LEU A 204 23.91 1.48 -6.56
N ARG A 205 24.11 0.16 -6.63
CA ARG A 205 24.85 -0.48 -7.73
C ARG A 205 24.14 -0.39 -9.09
N ALA A 206 22.84 -0.08 -9.11
CA ALA A 206 22.05 0.13 -10.34
C ALA A 206 22.18 -1.00 -11.38
N GLY A 207 22.13 -2.27 -10.93
CA GLY A 207 22.26 -3.46 -11.79
C GLY A 207 23.70 -3.84 -12.16
N ASP A 208 24.71 -3.16 -11.66
CA ASP A 208 26.11 -3.57 -11.84
C ASP A 208 26.44 -4.77 -10.96
N ASP A 209 26.47 -5.96 -11.56
CA ASP A 209 26.73 -7.21 -10.87
C ASP A 209 28.19 -7.37 -10.40
N SER A 210 29.11 -6.52 -10.86
CA SER A 210 30.49 -6.45 -10.34
C SER A 210 30.52 -5.92 -8.90
N ILE A 211 29.47 -5.20 -8.49
CA ILE A 211 29.26 -4.73 -7.11
C ILE A 211 28.35 -5.73 -6.38
N PRO A 212 28.89 -6.54 -5.44
CA PRO A 212 28.08 -7.53 -4.74
C PRO A 212 27.06 -6.85 -3.80
N THR A 213 25.95 -7.48 -3.53
CA THR A 213 24.96 -7.00 -2.54
C THR A 213 25.43 -7.26 -1.09
N ARG A 214 26.32 -8.22 -0.91
CA ARG A 214 26.93 -8.61 0.38
C ARG A 214 28.41 -8.96 0.19
N THR A 215 29.16 -8.73 1.25
CA THR A 215 30.56 -9.17 1.40
C THR A 215 30.66 -10.17 2.58
N SER A 216 31.84 -10.70 2.81
CA SER A 216 32.11 -11.56 3.99
C SER A 216 31.91 -10.85 5.33
N SER A 217 32.03 -9.52 5.36
CA SER A 217 31.82 -8.67 6.54
C SER A 217 30.38 -8.14 6.68
N GLY A 218 29.47 -8.44 5.72
CA GLY A 218 28.11 -7.98 5.79
C GLY A 218 27.59 -7.41 4.48
N ARG A 219 26.96 -6.21 4.49
CA ARG A 219 26.48 -5.53 3.28
C ARG A 219 27.63 -4.88 2.52
N SER A 220 27.52 -4.82 1.20
CA SER A 220 28.47 -4.09 0.37
C SER A 220 28.30 -2.58 0.53
N GLY A 221 29.37 -1.86 0.85
CA GLY A 221 29.35 -0.42 0.94
C GLY A 221 28.91 0.25 -0.36
N ALA A 222 29.51 -0.11 -1.47
CA ALA A 222 29.24 0.49 -2.77
C ALA A 222 27.78 0.32 -3.26
N ASN A 223 27.02 -0.65 -2.71
CA ASN A 223 25.58 -0.83 -2.98
C ASN A 223 24.67 -0.15 -1.96
N ASN A 224 25.23 0.51 -0.96
CA ASN A 224 24.46 1.09 0.15
C ASN A 224 25.09 2.44 0.53
N TRP A 225 24.50 3.15 1.46
CA TRP A 225 24.97 4.45 1.93
C TRP A 225 25.30 4.46 3.42
N VAL A 226 25.98 5.46 3.88
CA VAL A 226 26.35 5.65 5.30
C VAL A 226 25.98 7.03 5.79
N PHE A 227 25.91 7.21 7.10
CA PHE A 227 25.84 8.56 7.70
C PHE A 227 27.12 9.33 7.49
N SER A 228 27.00 10.66 7.34
CA SER A 228 28.14 11.59 7.26
C SER A 228 29.07 11.57 8.48
N SER A 229 28.63 11.03 9.62
CA SER A 229 29.43 10.77 10.82
C SER A 229 30.17 9.44 10.81
N ALA A 230 29.97 8.59 9.80
CA ALA A 230 30.69 7.33 9.66
C ALA A 230 32.21 7.59 9.41
N PRO A 231 33.10 6.63 9.74
CA PRO A 231 34.52 6.76 9.44
C PRO A 231 34.78 7.08 7.96
N ALA A 232 35.80 7.91 7.68
CA ALA A 232 36.11 8.36 6.33
C ALA A 232 36.33 7.21 5.33
N GLU A 233 36.87 6.08 5.78
CA GLU A 233 37.03 4.88 4.96
C GLU A 233 35.66 4.27 4.58
N ALA A 234 34.70 4.24 5.50
CA ALA A 234 33.34 3.76 5.23
C ALA A 234 32.63 4.68 4.21
N GLN A 235 32.76 6.01 4.38
CA GLN A 235 32.23 6.98 3.44
C GLN A 235 32.84 6.83 2.02
N ALA A 236 34.15 6.64 1.93
CA ALA A 236 34.84 6.44 0.64
C ALA A 236 34.45 5.13 -0.07
N ASN A 237 34.02 4.11 0.68
CA ASN A 237 33.58 2.81 0.15
C ASN A 237 32.06 2.72 -0.05
N ALA A 238 31.28 3.71 0.39
CA ALA A 238 29.84 3.75 0.24
C ALA A 238 29.40 4.21 -1.15
N GLY A 239 28.23 3.77 -1.58
CA GLY A 239 27.58 4.27 -2.78
C GLY A 239 26.94 5.65 -2.61
N GLY A 240 26.91 6.18 -1.39
CA GLY A 240 26.42 7.50 -1.04
C GLY A 240 26.64 7.82 0.44
N VAL A 241 26.57 9.09 0.78
CA VAL A 241 26.65 9.60 2.15
C VAL A 241 25.40 10.39 2.44
N ASP A 242 24.75 10.11 3.57
CA ASP A 242 23.44 10.65 3.90
C ASP A 242 22.42 10.40 2.77
N GLY A 243 21.25 11.00 2.84
CA GLY A 243 20.30 10.90 1.73
C GLY A 243 18.89 11.29 2.12
N THR A 244 18.07 11.39 1.09
CA THR A 244 16.65 11.77 1.19
C THR A 244 15.80 10.80 0.40
N LEU A 245 14.74 10.28 1.03
CA LEU A 245 13.66 9.53 0.40
C LEU A 245 12.41 10.41 0.40
N ARG A 246 11.86 10.66 -0.78
CA ARG A 246 10.58 11.36 -0.98
C ARG A 246 9.60 10.47 -1.70
N ALA A 247 8.36 10.51 -1.27
CA ALA A 247 7.29 9.85 -1.99
C ALA A 247 5.97 10.64 -1.88
N THR A 248 5.18 10.56 -2.94
CA THR A 248 3.76 10.97 -2.95
C THR A 248 2.92 9.71 -3.14
N LEU A 249 1.96 9.47 -2.28
CA LEU A 249 1.22 8.22 -2.21
C LEU A 249 -0.18 8.38 -1.63
N ALA A 250 -0.99 7.36 -1.80
CA ALA A 250 -2.21 7.14 -1.02
C ALA A 250 -2.17 5.74 -0.39
N VAL A 251 -2.63 5.61 0.83
CA VAL A 251 -2.94 4.31 1.43
C VAL A 251 -4.38 3.96 1.05
N ASN A 252 -4.56 2.93 0.23
CA ASN A 252 -5.88 2.59 -0.32
C ASN A 252 -6.64 1.63 0.60
N GLN A 253 -5.91 0.71 1.23
CA GLN A 253 -6.48 -0.30 2.10
C GLN A 253 -5.48 -0.68 3.19
N VAL A 254 -5.99 -1.02 4.37
CA VAL A 254 -5.21 -1.63 5.45
C VAL A 254 -5.97 -2.80 6.04
N SER A 255 -5.25 -3.76 6.59
CA SER A 255 -5.80 -4.94 7.24
C SER A 255 -6.76 -4.58 8.38
N ARG A 256 -7.90 -5.27 8.44
CA ARG A 256 -9.02 -4.91 9.31
C ARG A 256 -9.31 -5.92 10.42
N MET A 257 -8.73 -7.10 10.33
CA MET A 257 -8.95 -8.22 11.25
C MET A 257 -7.65 -8.56 11.98
N GLY A 258 -7.75 -9.11 13.19
CA GLY A 258 -6.62 -9.54 14.00
C GLY A 258 -6.52 -8.79 15.33
N GLU A 259 -5.37 -8.87 15.96
CA GLU A 259 -5.10 -8.23 17.25
C GLU A 259 -5.08 -6.70 17.12
N ARG A 260 -5.67 -6.03 18.10
CA ARG A 260 -5.77 -4.56 18.16
C ARG A 260 -4.41 -3.85 18.00
N GLY A 261 -3.34 -4.44 18.51
CA GLY A 261 -1.99 -3.90 18.39
C GLY A 261 -1.44 -3.92 16.95
N GLN A 262 -1.96 -4.78 16.08
CA GLN A 262 -1.47 -5.01 14.73
C GLN A 262 -2.39 -4.47 13.63
N VAL A 263 -3.70 -4.47 13.88
CA VAL A 263 -4.72 -4.08 12.89
C VAL A 263 -4.48 -2.69 12.32
N GLY A 264 -4.60 -2.58 11.01
CA GLY A 264 -4.57 -1.33 10.27
C GLY A 264 -3.19 -0.69 10.13
N ARG A 265 -2.10 -1.41 10.40
CA ARG A 265 -0.73 -0.91 10.37
C ARG A 265 -0.02 -1.33 9.09
N VAL A 266 0.57 -0.36 8.41
CA VAL A 266 1.46 -0.58 7.27
C VAL A 266 2.66 0.37 7.34
N VAL A 267 3.87 -0.15 7.10
CA VAL A 267 5.06 0.67 6.91
C VAL A 267 5.11 1.09 5.45
N ILE A 268 5.33 2.38 5.20
CA ILE A 268 5.29 3.01 3.87
C ILE A 268 6.63 3.56 3.39
N GLY A 269 7.62 3.67 4.29
CA GLY A 269 8.98 4.11 3.99
C GLY A 269 9.92 3.78 5.13
N GLN A 270 11.19 3.49 4.83
CA GLN A 270 12.18 3.09 5.83
C GLN A 270 13.59 3.57 5.48
N ILE A 271 14.41 3.75 6.53
CA ILE A 271 15.85 3.57 6.48
C ILE A 271 16.14 2.24 7.18
N HIS A 272 16.83 1.32 6.50
CA HIS A 272 17.19 0.01 7.04
C HIS A 272 18.71 -0.11 7.12
N GLY A 273 19.25 -0.46 8.27
CA GLY A 273 20.65 -0.74 8.54
C GLY A 273 21.02 -2.21 8.29
N ARG A 274 22.06 -2.67 8.94
CA ARG A 274 22.54 -4.06 8.85
C ARG A 274 21.56 -5.06 9.45
N ALA A 275 21.05 -4.80 10.65
CA ALA A 275 20.10 -5.62 11.39
C ALA A 275 18.83 -4.84 11.74
N ASP A 276 18.98 -3.58 12.12
CA ASP A 276 17.95 -2.75 12.71
C ASP A 276 17.52 -1.65 11.73
N GLU A 277 16.45 -0.95 12.04
CA GLU A 277 15.88 0.11 11.22
C GLU A 277 16.05 1.48 11.89
N PRO A 278 16.99 2.33 11.43
CA PRO A 278 17.06 3.72 11.88
C PRO A 278 15.74 4.46 11.85
N LEU A 279 14.85 4.09 10.89
CA LEU A 279 13.51 4.65 10.80
C LEU A 279 12.56 3.72 10.04
N ARG A 280 11.34 3.56 10.58
CA ARG A 280 10.16 2.98 9.89
C ARG A 280 8.99 3.94 9.98
N LEU A 281 8.59 4.53 8.86
CA LEU A 281 7.42 5.40 8.77
C LEU A 281 6.16 4.56 8.58
N CYS A 282 5.19 4.73 9.47
CA CYS A 282 3.98 3.92 9.56
C CYS A 282 2.73 4.77 9.33
N TYR A 283 1.81 4.23 8.55
CA TYR A 283 0.41 4.61 8.55
C TYR A 283 -0.39 3.60 9.37
N ARG A 284 -1.39 4.07 10.12
CA ARG A 284 -2.30 3.20 10.86
C ARG A 284 -3.72 3.72 10.84
N LYS A 285 -4.67 2.89 10.41
CA LYS A 285 -6.10 3.20 10.49
C LYS A 285 -6.87 2.06 11.13
N LEU A 286 -7.45 2.31 12.29
CA LEU A 286 -8.33 1.35 12.95
C LEU A 286 -9.64 1.16 12.16
N PRO A 287 -10.26 -0.04 12.19
CA PRO A 287 -11.50 -0.32 11.47
C PRO A 287 -12.66 0.62 11.84
N THR A 288 -12.68 1.11 13.09
CA THR A 288 -13.70 2.03 13.62
C THR A 288 -13.45 3.49 13.29
N ASN A 289 -12.24 3.85 12.86
CA ASN A 289 -11.84 5.22 12.58
C ASN A 289 -12.10 5.59 11.12
N LYS A 290 -12.46 6.84 10.87
CA LYS A 290 -12.58 7.40 9.52
C LYS A 290 -11.21 7.71 8.93
N PHE A 291 -10.31 8.21 9.76
CA PHE A 291 -8.97 8.67 9.37
C PHE A 291 -7.89 7.79 9.99
N GLY A 292 -6.74 7.75 9.35
CA GLY A 292 -5.53 7.10 9.83
C GLY A 292 -4.58 8.08 10.52
N SER A 293 -3.69 7.51 11.33
CA SER A 293 -2.60 8.19 12.03
C SER A 293 -1.29 7.94 11.31
N ILE A 294 -0.34 8.87 11.45
CA ILE A 294 1.05 8.72 10.99
C ILE A 294 1.97 8.80 12.20
N TYR A 295 2.89 7.88 12.29
CA TYR A 295 3.97 7.85 13.26
C TYR A 295 5.20 7.17 12.66
N TYR A 296 6.34 7.34 13.28
CA TYR A 296 7.50 6.53 12.95
C TYR A 296 8.06 5.82 14.19
N ALA A 297 8.68 4.68 13.96
CA ALA A 297 9.57 4.04 14.90
C ALA A 297 11.00 4.40 14.49
N ARG A 298 11.82 4.78 15.45
CA ARG A 298 13.27 4.81 15.33
C ARG A 298 13.88 3.78 16.26
N GLU A 299 14.96 3.19 15.84
CA GLU A 299 15.69 2.21 16.62
C GLU A 299 17.13 2.68 16.82
N ILE A 300 17.68 2.49 18.00
CA ILE A 300 19.13 2.57 18.24
C ILE A 300 19.70 1.21 17.91
N ALA A 301 20.84 1.13 17.23
CA ALA A 301 21.43 -0.15 16.82
C ALA A 301 21.56 -1.12 18.02
N GLY A 302 20.89 -2.27 17.93
CA GLY A 302 20.77 -3.26 18.99
C GLY A 302 19.84 -2.90 20.15
N GLY A 303 19.01 -1.85 20.00
CA GLY A 303 18.09 -1.38 21.03
C GLY A 303 16.62 -1.65 20.71
N ASP A 304 15.74 -1.06 21.52
CA ASP A 304 14.30 -1.14 21.33
C ASP A 304 13.78 0.01 20.47
N ASP A 305 12.61 -0.22 19.82
CA ASP A 305 11.87 0.80 19.10
C ASP A 305 11.45 1.97 19.98
N ILE A 306 11.74 3.18 19.53
CA ILE A 306 11.23 4.43 20.11
C ILE A 306 10.25 5.04 19.12
N TYR A 307 9.01 5.22 19.54
CA TYR A 307 7.93 5.69 18.67
C TYR A 307 7.71 7.20 18.81
N VAL A 308 7.53 7.86 17.69
CA VAL A 308 7.16 9.28 17.59
C VAL A 308 5.87 9.43 16.80
N GLU A 309 4.82 9.93 17.43
CA GLU A 309 3.53 10.20 16.82
C GLU A 309 3.59 11.57 16.12
N MET A 310 3.20 11.62 14.84
CA MET A 310 3.18 12.85 14.03
C MET A 310 1.75 13.35 13.82
N ILE A 311 0.84 12.43 13.48
CA ILE A 311 -0.58 12.70 13.27
C ILE A 311 -1.36 11.62 14.00
N GLY A 312 -2.25 12.02 14.91
CA GLY A 312 -3.05 11.09 15.70
C GLY A 312 -2.20 10.19 16.63
N SER A 313 -2.62 8.94 16.83
CA SER A 313 -1.93 8.01 17.74
C SER A 313 -1.75 6.61 17.15
N ARG A 314 -0.64 5.96 17.52
CA ARG A 314 -0.32 4.56 17.20
C ARG A 314 -1.09 3.54 18.05
N SER A 315 -1.80 3.97 19.08
CA SER A 315 -2.50 3.08 20.00
C SER A 315 -3.57 2.23 19.29
N GLY A 316 -3.70 0.95 19.69
CA GLY A 316 -4.79 0.07 19.24
C GLY A 316 -6.19 0.53 19.68
N GLU A 317 -6.25 1.53 20.57
CA GLU A 317 -7.48 2.14 21.10
C GLU A 317 -7.58 3.62 20.75
N ALA A 318 -6.78 4.08 19.77
CA ALA A 318 -6.79 5.47 19.36
C ALA A 318 -8.18 5.91 18.93
N GLU A 319 -8.60 7.08 19.40
CA GLU A 319 -9.76 7.77 18.85
C GLU A 319 -9.50 8.17 17.40
N ASN A 320 -10.58 8.46 16.67
CA ASN A 320 -10.45 8.95 15.29
C ASN A 320 -9.70 10.29 15.28
N PRO A 321 -8.51 10.38 14.67
CA PRO A 321 -7.74 11.63 14.66
C PRO A 321 -8.48 12.71 13.86
N ALA A 322 -8.62 13.90 14.43
CA ALA A 322 -9.32 15.01 13.77
C ALA A 322 -8.57 15.52 12.53
N ASP A 323 -7.24 15.46 12.59
CA ASP A 323 -6.30 15.84 11.54
C ASP A 323 -5.70 14.62 10.79
N GLY A 324 -6.33 13.45 10.93
CA GLY A 324 -5.87 12.21 10.31
C GLY A 324 -5.94 12.22 8.78
N ILE A 325 -5.31 11.22 8.16
CA ILE A 325 -5.29 11.03 6.71
C ILE A 325 -6.27 9.90 6.34
N ALA A 326 -7.20 10.17 5.42
CA ALA A 326 -8.16 9.17 4.98
C ALA A 326 -7.51 8.09 4.09
N LEU A 327 -8.15 6.93 3.92
CA LEU A 327 -7.82 6.05 2.81
C LEU A 327 -8.10 6.78 1.49
N ASP A 328 -7.25 6.52 0.50
CA ASP A 328 -7.25 7.17 -0.82
C ASP A 328 -6.93 8.67 -0.82
N GLU A 329 -6.70 9.30 0.34
CA GLU A 329 -6.18 10.65 0.41
C GLU A 329 -4.71 10.67 0.02
N VAL A 330 -4.35 11.52 -0.95
CA VAL A 330 -2.96 11.69 -1.39
C VAL A 330 -2.21 12.57 -0.41
N PHE A 331 -1.03 12.13 -0.04
CA PHE A 331 -0.07 12.92 0.74
C PHE A 331 1.35 12.57 0.33
N SER A 332 2.30 13.38 0.74
CA SER A 332 3.72 13.12 0.53
C SER A 332 4.43 12.94 1.86
N TYR A 333 5.53 12.21 1.83
CA TYR A 333 6.49 12.21 2.93
C TYR A 333 7.90 12.52 2.44
N GLU A 334 8.71 13.05 3.34
CA GLU A 334 10.14 13.20 3.21
C GLU A 334 10.82 12.60 4.45
N ILE A 335 11.75 11.67 4.22
CA ILE A 335 12.65 11.12 5.22
C ILE A 335 14.05 11.53 4.78
N ALA A 336 14.71 12.41 5.53
CA ALA A 336 16.03 12.91 5.16
C ALA A 336 17.02 12.78 6.31
N VAL A 337 18.25 12.40 5.96
CA VAL A 337 19.41 12.49 6.82
C VAL A 337 20.38 13.47 6.22
N THR A 338 20.85 14.42 7.00
CA THR A 338 21.78 15.47 6.56
C THR A 338 22.84 15.70 7.63
N GLY A 339 24.11 15.70 7.23
CA GLY A 339 25.20 16.05 8.13
C GLY A 339 25.14 17.52 8.55
N ASN A 340 25.21 17.76 9.85
CA ASN A 340 25.29 19.09 10.44
C ASN A 340 26.51 19.18 11.35
N GLU A 341 27.33 20.20 11.20
CA GLU A 341 28.50 20.38 12.03
C GLU A 341 28.14 20.99 13.40
N VAL A 342 28.47 20.29 14.47
CA VAL A 342 28.29 20.72 15.84
C VAL A 342 29.64 20.58 16.54
N ASP A 343 30.21 21.69 17.03
CA ASP A 343 31.53 21.73 17.76
C ASP A 343 32.66 21.00 17.02
N GLY A 344 32.71 21.09 15.67
CA GLY A 344 33.72 20.44 14.84
C GLY A 344 33.50 18.95 14.57
N VAL A 345 32.36 18.40 14.96
CA VAL A 345 31.91 17.02 14.70
C VAL A 345 30.70 17.05 13.80
N VAL A 346 30.68 16.17 12.79
CA VAL A 346 29.51 16.04 11.91
C VAL A 346 28.48 15.13 12.58
N HIS A 347 27.29 15.66 12.81
CA HIS A 347 26.13 14.96 13.34
C HIS A 347 25.13 14.65 12.22
N PRO A 348 24.72 13.41 12.00
CA PRO A 348 23.67 13.09 11.04
C PRO A 348 22.30 13.43 11.65
N ILE A 349 21.63 14.42 11.10
CA ILE A 349 20.32 14.87 11.56
C ILE A 349 19.24 14.22 10.71
N LEU A 350 18.43 13.39 11.35
CA LEU A 350 17.24 12.78 10.74
C LEU A 350 16.06 13.74 10.86
N THR A 351 15.40 13.99 9.73
CA THR A 351 14.14 14.74 9.65
C THR A 351 13.06 13.91 8.99
N VAL A 352 11.82 14.02 9.49
CA VAL A 352 10.64 13.37 8.91
C VAL A 352 9.56 14.41 8.74
N LYS A 353 9.01 14.48 7.53
CA LYS A 353 7.98 15.45 7.15
C LYS A 353 6.84 14.74 6.44
N ILE A 354 5.61 15.10 6.76
CA ILE A 354 4.40 14.76 6.03
C ILE A 354 3.86 16.03 5.39
N ILE A 355 3.52 15.96 4.12
CA ILE A 355 3.00 17.09 3.33
C ILE A 355 1.65 16.65 2.75
N ARG A 356 0.60 17.39 3.07
CA ARG A 356 -0.74 17.15 2.51
C ARG A 356 -0.88 17.75 1.13
N ASP A 357 -1.89 17.35 0.40
CA ASP A 357 -2.18 17.86 -0.95
C ASP A 357 -2.47 19.38 -0.97
N ASP A 358 -2.97 19.92 0.13
CA ASP A 358 -3.17 21.39 0.31
C ASP A 358 -1.89 22.15 0.68
N GLY A 359 -0.74 21.47 0.76
CA GLY A 359 0.55 22.05 1.14
C GLY A 359 0.77 22.16 2.64
N THR A 360 -0.18 21.73 3.49
CA THR A 360 0.03 21.70 4.95
C THR A 360 1.11 20.68 5.31
N GLU A 361 2.07 21.12 6.11
CA GLU A 361 3.19 20.29 6.57
C GLU A 361 3.07 19.93 8.04
N VAL A 362 3.37 18.66 8.37
CA VAL A 362 3.63 18.18 9.72
C VAL A 362 5.08 17.72 9.77
N VAL A 363 5.89 18.40 10.55
CA VAL A 363 7.33 18.14 10.67
C VAL A 363 7.63 17.64 12.07
N ALA A 364 8.25 16.44 12.17
CA ALA A 364 8.74 15.95 13.44
C ALA A 364 9.96 16.78 13.92
N PRO A 365 10.17 16.91 15.22
CA PRO A 365 11.42 17.50 15.71
C PRO A 365 12.63 16.79 15.10
N PRO A 366 13.62 17.54 14.58
CA PRO A 366 14.86 16.95 14.07
C PRO A 366 15.53 16.09 15.13
N LEU A 367 16.03 14.93 14.72
CA LEU A 367 16.66 13.97 15.60
C LEU A 367 18.14 13.84 15.28
N ASP A 368 19.00 14.12 16.26
CA ASP A 368 20.41 13.83 16.16
C ASP A 368 20.67 12.32 16.29
N MET A 369 21.32 11.74 15.28
CA MET A 369 21.61 10.32 15.18
C MET A 369 23.05 9.97 15.53
N ILE A 370 23.85 10.89 16.08
CA ILE A 370 25.29 10.66 16.37
C ILE A 370 25.50 9.47 17.31
N ASP A 371 24.67 9.36 18.33
CA ASP A 371 24.73 8.29 19.35
C ASP A 371 23.84 7.10 19.02
N SER A 372 23.32 7.00 17.79
CA SER A 372 22.39 5.94 17.38
C SER A 372 23.05 4.57 17.16
N GLY A 373 24.38 4.51 17.09
CA GLY A 373 25.13 3.29 16.81
C GLY A 373 25.30 2.96 15.33
N TYR A 374 24.73 3.78 14.41
CA TYR A 374 24.82 3.54 12.95
C TYR A 374 26.02 4.23 12.29
N SER A 375 26.83 4.97 13.04
CA SER A 375 28.02 5.69 12.55
C SER A 375 29.30 4.84 12.65
N THR A 376 29.22 3.56 12.34
CA THR A 376 30.35 2.62 12.42
C THR A 376 30.86 2.24 11.02
N ALA A 377 32.01 1.56 10.96
CA ALA A 377 32.67 1.20 9.71
C ALA A 377 31.93 0.14 8.89
N ASP A 378 31.01 -0.59 9.47
CA ASP A 378 30.28 -1.74 8.86
C ASP A 378 28.76 -1.57 8.84
N GLU A 379 28.24 -0.42 9.26
CA GLU A 379 26.82 -0.07 9.15
C GLU A 379 26.54 0.68 7.85
N PHE A 380 26.07 -0.08 6.87
CA PHE A 380 25.64 0.44 5.57
C PHE A 380 24.13 0.33 5.44
N MET A 381 23.50 1.43 5.05
CA MET A 381 22.05 1.59 5.02
C MET A 381 21.49 1.62 3.61
N PHE A 382 20.17 1.45 3.52
CA PHE A 382 19.41 1.60 2.28
C PHE A 382 17.99 2.07 2.58
N PHE A 383 17.41 2.79 1.65
CA PHE A 383 16.01 3.14 1.69
C PHE A 383 15.12 1.99 1.26
N LYS A 384 13.89 1.96 1.79
CA LYS A 384 12.82 1.08 1.36
C LYS A 384 11.52 1.87 1.25
N ALA A 385 10.66 1.48 0.29
CA ALA A 385 9.37 2.11 0.03
C ALA A 385 8.37 1.07 -0.50
N GLY A 386 7.11 1.14 -0.08
CA GLY A 386 6.08 0.21 -0.52
C GLY A 386 5.03 -0.06 0.54
N ALA A 387 4.57 -1.30 0.62
CA ALA A 387 3.62 -1.78 1.63
C ALA A 387 4.25 -2.93 2.44
N TYR A 388 4.69 -2.64 3.65
CA TYR A 388 5.14 -3.66 4.59
C TYR A 388 4.06 -3.84 5.66
N SER A 389 3.28 -4.91 5.56
CA SER A 389 2.25 -5.27 6.53
C SER A 389 2.84 -5.35 7.94
N GLN A 390 2.06 -4.95 8.92
CA GLN A 390 2.42 -5.09 10.33
C GLN A 390 1.36 -5.90 11.09
N ASN A 391 0.68 -6.78 10.35
CA ASN A 391 -0.35 -7.66 10.88
C ASN A 391 -0.11 -9.10 10.40
N ASN A 392 0.12 -10.02 11.33
CA ASN A 392 0.21 -11.45 11.09
C ASN A 392 -0.81 -12.25 11.93
N THR A 393 -1.77 -11.55 12.52
CA THR A 393 -2.83 -12.12 13.37
C THR A 393 -4.22 -12.05 12.73
N SER A 394 -4.31 -11.60 11.46
CA SER A 394 -5.58 -11.53 10.77
C SER A 394 -6.25 -12.90 10.65
N THR A 395 -7.49 -13.01 11.08
CA THR A 395 -8.31 -14.21 10.89
C THR A 395 -8.83 -14.36 9.44
N TRP A 396 -8.63 -13.33 8.61
CA TRP A 396 -8.93 -13.31 7.18
C TRP A 396 -7.64 -13.17 6.36
N ALA A 397 -6.58 -13.80 6.80
CA ALA A 397 -5.23 -13.56 6.34
C ALA A 397 -5.05 -13.53 4.80
N GLU A 398 -5.81 -14.34 4.05
CA GLU A 398 -5.79 -14.36 2.58
C GLU A 398 -6.66 -13.29 1.91
N ARG A 399 -7.60 -12.68 2.65
CA ARG A 399 -8.60 -11.73 2.14
C ARG A 399 -8.43 -10.33 2.72
N ASP A 400 -7.74 -10.24 3.83
CA ASP A 400 -7.34 -8.96 4.42
C ASP A 400 -6.16 -8.40 3.62
N VAL A 401 -6.13 -7.11 3.38
CA VAL A 401 -5.18 -6.51 2.44
C VAL A 401 -4.62 -5.21 3.01
N ASP A 402 -3.31 -5.03 2.85
CA ASP A 402 -2.66 -3.74 2.91
C ASP A 402 -2.30 -3.33 1.48
N GLN A 403 -2.75 -2.15 1.02
CA GLN A 403 -2.48 -1.63 -0.31
C GLN A 403 -2.11 -0.16 -0.25
N VAL A 404 -1.03 0.18 -0.92
CA VAL A 404 -0.51 1.55 -1.06
C VAL A 404 -0.24 1.82 -2.53
N THR A 405 -0.60 3.00 -3.03
CA THR A 405 -0.31 3.43 -4.39
C THR A 405 0.59 4.65 -4.37
N PHE A 406 1.74 4.57 -5.02
CA PHE A 406 2.69 5.67 -5.14
C PHE A 406 2.48 6.42 -6.45
N PHE A 407 2.52 7.74 -6.41
CA PHE A 407 2.41 8.65 -7.54
C PHE A 407 3.74 9.37 -7.84
N ALA A 408 4.65 9.41 -6.88
CA ALA A 408 6.03 9.81 -7.05
C ALA A 408 6.93 9.06 -6.06
N LEU A 409 8.16 8.77 -6.46
CA LEU A 409 9.19 8.17 -5.61
C LEU A 409 10.55 8.66 -6.06
N GLU A 410 11.33 9.19 -5.13
CA GLU A 410 12.68 9.67 -5.37
C GLU A 410 13.58 9.31 -4.18
N ALA A 411 14.76 8.79 -4.46
CA ALA A 411 15.82 8.59 -3.48
C ALA A 411 17.10 9.25 -3.96
N MET A 412 17.68 10.13 -3.14
CA MET A 412 18.88 10.90 -3.45
C MET A 412 19.93 10.68 -2.36
N HIS A 413 21.21 10.73 -2.76
CA HIS A 413 22.36 10.70 -1.85
C HIS A 413 23.36 11.77 -2.26
N ASN A 414 24.14 12.24 -1.29
CA ASN A 414 25.23 13.18 -1.50
C ASN A 414 26.52 12.46 -1.95
#